data_e624b8064955be408d7cb2ad78dd2e27
#
_entry.id   e624b8064955be408d7cb2ad78dd2e27
#
_cell.length_a   1.000
_cell.length_b   1.000
_cell.length_c   1.000
_cell.angle_alpha   90.00
_cell.angle_beta   90.00
_cell.angle_gamma   90.00
#
_symmetry.space_group_name_H-M   'P 1'
#
loop_
_entity.id
_entity.type
_entity.pdbx_description
1 polymer ?
#
loop_
_entity_poly.entity_id
_entity_poly.type
_entity_poly.pdbx_seq_one_letter_code
_entity_poly.pdbx_strand_id
1 'polypeptide(L)'
;MRLTDLLSAAIWISSASAAFDLNRGGGVLKAPEGDPFVTVTGTFTVPNLSGTNRLSIWVGIGDSLKQDYVLGGGIVYNSTLKSFGAFWPGPVTDTSSTVPVANGNSITVTVNAASAGGTVTIENKTQNRKTTQSLSAPAGVEPEQLTALAANWFVQAYQKTPGELVQTPNYGTVSFTACSATTKSGKSVPISGAGKYEIQGTSGQMYSTTTISSTGISVRRQT
;
A
#
# COMPACT_ATOMS: atom_id res chain seq x y z
N MET A 1 -31.87 41.98 29.09
CA MET A 1 -31.83 40.53 29.05
C MET A 1 -31.29 40.16 27.67
N ARG A 2 -30.02 39.77 27.58
CA ARG A 2 -29.39 39.37 26.31
C ARG A 2 -29.38 37.85 26.28
N LEU A 3 -30.07 37.26 25.30
CA LEU A 3 -29.97 35.85 24.97
C LEU A 3 -28.60 35.61 24.29
N THR A 4 -27.80 34.77 24.89
CA THR A 4 -26.58 34.26 24.29
C THR A 4 -26.93 33.05 23.43
N ASP A 5 -26.77 33.21 22.10
CA ASP A 5 -26.88 32.12 21.13
C ASP A 5 -25.71 31.16 21.31
N LEU A 6 -26.00 29.96 21.81
CA LEU A 6 -25.10 28.84 21.79
C LEU A 6 -25.14 28.19 20.38
N LEU A 7 -24.18 28.55 19.52
CA LEU A 7 -23.92 27.82 18.29
C LEU A 7 -23.32 26.46 18.64
N SER A 8 -24.15 25.45 18.63
CA SER A 8 -23.68 24.05 18.62
C SER A 8 -23.03 23.74 17.30
N ALA A 9 -21.69 23.74 17.24
CA ALA A 9 -20.96 23.22 16.11
C ALA A 9 -21.14 21.70 16.07
N ALA A 10 -22.01 21.22 15.21
CA ALA A 10 -22.12 19.79 14.92
C ALA A 10 -20.85 19.34 14.20
N ILE A 11 -19.99 18.62 14.91
CA ILE A 11 -18.84 17.95 14.31
C ILE A 11 -19.39 16.77 13.50
N TRP A 12 -19.46 16.92 12.19
CA TRP A 12 -19.73 15.83 11.28
C TRP A 12 -18.51 14.91 11.26
N ILE A 13 -18.52 13.83 12.06
CA ILE A 13 -17.58 12.74 11.93
C ILE A 13 -18.03 11.96 10.69
N SER A 14 -17.49 12.31 9.52
CA SER A 14 -17.64 11.47 8.36
C SER A 14 -16.83 10.18 8.62
N SER A 15 -17.50 9.11 9.00
CA SER A 15 -16.92 7.79 8.96
C SER A 15 -16.60 7.49 7.50
N ALA A 16 -15.30 7.51 7.14
CA ALA A 16 -14.87 7.08 5.82
C ALA A 16 -15.32 5.62 5.67
N SER A 17 -16.31 5.35 4.81
CA SER A 17 -16.70 4.01 4.46
C SER A 17 -15.54 3.33 3.73
N ALA A 18 -15.31 2.04 4.01
CA ALA A 18 -14.31 1.27 3.30
C ALA A 18 -14.70 1.14 1.82
N ALA A 19 -13.73 1.29 0.92
CA ALA A 19 -13.88 0.88 -0.46
C ALA A 19 -13.62 -0.63 -0.55
N PHE A 20 -14.43 -1.33 -1.35
CA PHE A 20 -14.27 -2.76 -1.58
C PHE A 20 -13.49 -3.00 -2.86
N ASP A 21 -12.52 -3.91 -2.79
CA ASP A 21 -11.67 -4.31 -3.92
C ASP A 21 -11.56 -5.84 -3.95
N LEU A 22 -11.50 -6.43 -5.13
CA LEU A 22 -11.44 -7.89 -5.30
C LEU A 22 -10.11 -8.48 -4.79
N ASN A 23 -9.04 -7.70 -4.76
CA ASN A 23 -7.69 -8.20 -4.49
C ASN A 23 -6.92 -7.41 -3.42
N ARG A 24 -7.28 -6.16 -3.13
CA ARG A 24 -6.48 -5.27 -2.28
C ARG A 24 -7.16 -4.92 -0.97
N GLY A 25 -6.45 -5.14 0.14
CA GLY A 25 -6.81 -4.64 1.47
C GLY A 25 -5.71 -3.76 2.03
N GLY A 26 -6.07 -2.64 2.65
CA GLY A 26 -5.08 -1.71 3.19
C GLY A 26 -5.54 -0.26 3.21
N GLY A 27 -4.58 0.66 3.10
CA GLY A 27 -4.85 2.09 3.11
C GLY A 27 -4.37 2.81 1.87
N VAL A 28 -5.17 3.76 1.42
CA VAL A 28 -4.83 4.69 0.33
C VAL A 28 -4.97 6.11 0.84
N LEU A 29 -3.89 6.87 0.81
CA LEU A 29 -3.89 8.28 1.16
C LEU A 29 -3.87 9.10 -0.12
N LYS A 30 -4.85 10.00 -0.28
CA LYS A 30 -4.92 10.90 -1.43
C LYS A 30 -4.01 12.10 -1.19
N ALA A 31 -3.26 12.49 -2.21
CA ALA A 31 -2.46 13.73 -2.20
C ALA A 31 -3.37 14.96 -2.11
N PRO A 32 -2.92 16.05 -1.48
CA PRO A 32 -3.57 17.33 -1.58
C PRO A 32 -3.65 17.80 -3.04
N GLU A 33 -4.66 18.60 -3.34
CA GLU A 33 -4.84 19.15 -4.69
C GLU A 33 -3.62 19.98 -5.12
N GLY A 34 -3.10 19.69 -6.30
CA GLY A 34 -1.93 20.36 -6.87
C GLY A 34 -0.58 20.02 -6.23
N ASP A 35 -0.55 19.13 -5.21
CA ASP A 35 0.66 18.79 -4.46
C ASP A 35 0.88 17.28 -4.38
N PRO A 36 1.37 16.64 -5.47
CA PRO A 36 1.54 15.20 -5.55
C PRO A 36 2.59 14.67 -4.56
N PHE A 37 2.50 13.37 -4.24
CA PHE A 37 3.49 12.71 -3.40
C PHE A 37 4.83 12.54 -4.11
N VAL A 38 5.91 12.76 -3.38
CA VAL A 38 7.28 12.48 -3.85
C VAL A 38 7.93 11.35 -3.05
N THR A 39 7.52 11.13 -1.80
CA THR A 39 8.07 10.06 -0.98
C THR A 39 6.96 9.38 -0.18
N VAL A 40 6.96 8.05 -0.19
CA VAL A 40 6.10 7.22 0.66
C VAL A 40 6.94 6.14 1.32
N THR A 41 6.69 5.90 2.61
CA THR A 41 7.39 4.86 3.37
C THR A 41 6.41 4.04 4.22
N GLY A 42 6.80 2.81 4.52
CA GLY A 42 6.10 1.94 5.45
C GLY A 42 6.96 0.75 5.85
N THR A 43 6.77 0.29 7.08
CA THR A 43 7.45 -0.88 7.63
C THR A 43 6.42 -1.92 8.02
N PHE A 44 6.67 -3.18 7.70
CA PHE A 44 5.83 -4.30 8.12
C PHE A 44 6.67 -5.50 8.53
N THR A 45 6.11 -6.36 9.36
CA THR A 45 6.70 -7.67 9.67
C THR A 45 6.10 -8.71 8.72
N VAL A 46 6.96 -9.51 8.08
CA VAL A 46 6.54 -10.61 7.20
C VAL A 46 5.78 -11.64 8.04
N PRO A 47 4.50 -11.90 7.74
CA PRO A 47 3.74 -12.90 8.48
C PRO A 47 4.26 -14.32 8.21
N ASN A 48 3.84 -15.28 9.04
CA ASN A 48 4.18 -16.69 8.85
C ASN A 48 3.31 -17.26 7.71
N LEU A 49 3.83 -17.19 6.48
CA LEU A 49 3.13 -17.64 5.28
C LEU A 49 3.48 -19.09 4.95
N SER A 50 2.46 -19.84 4.56
CA SER A 50 2.57 -21.25 4.13
C SER A 50 1.51 -21.60 3.08
N GLY A 51 1.68 -22.73 2.42
CA GLY A 51 0.79 -23.20 1.36
C GLY A 51 1.18 -22.69 -0.04
N THR A 52 0.24 -22.76 -0.98
CA THR A 52 0.48 -22.46 -2.41
C THR A 52 -0.20 -21.19 -2.90
N ASN A 53 -1.06 -20.57 -2.10
CA ASN A 53 -1.77 -19.36 -2.49
C ASN A 53 -0.81 -18.16 -2.52
N ARG A 54 -0.99 -17.31 -3.53
CA ARG A 54 -0.14 -16.13 -3.73
C ARG A 54 -0.62 -14.94 -2.91
N LEU A 55 0.34 -14.16 -2.40
CA LEU A 55 0.10 -12.92 -1.67
C LEU A 55 1.23 -11.93 -1.93
N SER A 56 0.92 -10.64 -2.01
CA SER A 56 1.95 -9.59 -1.89
C SER A 56 1.62 -8.65 -0.73
N ILE A 57 2.66 -8.11 -0.12
CA ILE A 57 2.60 -7.04 0.89
C ILE A 57 3.52 -5.94 0.37
N TRP A 58 2.98 -4.75 0.11
CA TRP A 58 3.73 -3.71 -0.57
C TRP A 58 3.35 -2.28 -0.19
N VAL A 59 4.26 -1.35 -0.46
CA VAL A 59 4.11 0.10 -0.30
C VAL A 59 4.40 0.76 -1.64
N GLY A 60 3.63 1.77 -2.03
CA GLY A 60 3.81 2.41 -3.33
C GLY A 60 3.21 3.80 -3.45
N ILE A 61 3.52 4.43 -4.57
CA ILE A 61 2.92 5.68 -5.04
C ILE A 61 2.20 5.37 -6.35
N GLY A 62 0.90 5.66 -6.42
CA GLY A 62 0.06 5.45 -7.61
C GLY A 62 -0.38 6.75 -8.25
N ASP A 63 -0.84 6.66 -9.50
CA ASP A 63 -1.36 7.76 -10.28
C ASP A 63 -2.71 8.26 -9.78
N SER A 64 -3.53 7.36 -9.27
CA SER A 64 -4.90 7.61 -8.85
C SER A 64 -5.40 6.55 -7.86
N LEU A 65 -6.66 6.64 -7.46
CA LEU A 65 -7.31 5.59 -6.68
C LEU A 65 -7.52 4.29 -7.48
N LYS A 66 -7.53 4.35 -8.82
CA LYS A 66 -7.58 3.16 -9.70
C LYS A 66 -6.25 2.43 -9.73
N GLN A 67 -5.15 3.18 -9.64
CA GLN A 67 -3.80 2.65 -9.61
C GLN A 67 -3.43 1.87 -10.87
N ASP A 68 -3.70 2.49 -12.02
CA ASP A 68 -3.29 1.96 -13.32
C ASP A 68 -1.76 2.01 -13.45
N TYR A 69 -1.12 3.00 -12.82
CA TYR A 69 0.33 3.17 -12.74
C TYR A 69 0.77 3.25 -11.28
N VAL A 70 1.66 2.34 -10.86
CA VAL A 70 2.16 2.30 -9.47
C VAL A 70 3.65 2.02 -9.42
N LEU A 71 4.40 2.93 -8.83
CA LEU A 71 5.78 2.71 -8.42
C LEU A 71 5.77 2.18 -6.98
N GLY A 72 6.33 1.00 -6.75
CA GLY A 72 6.29 0.40 -5.42
C GLY A 72 7.16 -0.82 -5.26
N GLY A 73 7.16 -1.37 -4.06
CA GLY A 73 7.90 -2.57 -3.74
C GLY A 73 7.46 -3.20 -2.43
N GLY A 74 8.03 -4.34 -2.14
CA GLY A 74 7.69 -5.11 -0.95
C GLY A 74 8.11 -6.55 -1.07
N ILE A 75 7.21 -7.44 -0.65
CA ILE A 75 7.39 -8.89 -0.76
C ILE A 75 6.27 -9.53 -1.55
N VAL A 76 6.59 -10.61 -2.22
CA VAL A 76 5.63 -11.55 -2.80
C VAL A 76 5.89 -12.95 -2.25
N TYR A 77 4.80 -13.62 -1.88
CA TYR A 77 4.78 -15.02 -1.54
C TYR A 77 4.08 -15.81 -2.66
N ASN A 78 4.75 -16.83 -3.17
CA ASN A 78 4.21 -17.81 -4.11
C ASN A 78 4.92 -19.11 -3.84
N SER A 79 4.53 -19.83 -2.78
CA SER A 79 5.23 -20.94 -2.14
C SER A 79 6.64 -20.61 -1.62
N THR A 80 7.25 -19.55 -2.08
CA THR A 80 8.51 -18.97 -1.61
C THR A 80 8.37 -17.47 -1.41
N LEU A 81 9.14 -16.92 -0.49
CA LEU A 81 9.20 -15.48 -0.23
C LEU A 81 10.25 -14.82 -1.12
N LYS A 82 9.88 -13.71 -1.73
CA LYS A 82 10.79 -12.87 -2.53
C LYS A 82 10.53 -11.40 -2.22
N SER A 83 11.60 -10.59 -2.20
CA SER A 83 11.48 -9.14 -2.23
C SER A 83 11.47 -8.64 -3.67
N PHE A 84 10.78 -7.52 -3.91
CA PHE A 84 10.65 -6.96 -5.26
C PHE A 84 10.50 -5.44 -5.28
N GLY A 85 10.92 -4.83 -6.39
CA GLY A 85 10.53 -3.49 -6.81
C GLY A 85 9.84 -3.53 -8.16
N ALA A 86 8.90 -2.64 -8.42
CA ALA A 86 8.18 -2.58 -9.68
C ALA A 86 7.68 -1.15 -9.98
N PHE A 87 7.59 -0.85 -11.28
CA PHE A 87 6.75 0.22 -11.78
C PHE A 87 5.68 -0.41 -12.67
N TRP A 88 4.51 -0.66 -12.10
CA TRP A 88 3.39 -1.28 -12.80
C TRP A 88 2.80 -0.31 -13.85
N PRO A 89 2.43 -0.79 -15.06
CA PRO A 89 2.34 -2.20 -15.52
C PRO A 89 3.65 -2.81 -16.07
N GLY A 90 4.79 -2.23 -15.79
CA GLY A 90 6.09 -2.78 -16.21
C GLY A 90 6.50 -4.05 -15.47
N PRO A 91 7.69 -4.60 -15.77
CA PRO A 91 8.18 -5.82 -15.17
C PRO A 91 8.49 -5.66 -13.69
N VAL A 92 8.34 -6.74 -12.94
CA VAL A 92 8.74 -6.83 -11.54
C VAL A 92 10.22 -7.19 -11.46
N THR A 93 11.01 -6.41 -10.73
CA THR A 93 12.41 -6.68 -10.45
C THR A 93 12.53 -7.50 -9.16
N ASP A 94 12.98 -8.74 -9.27
CA ASP A 94 13.31 -9.59 -8.11
C ASP A 94 14.59 -9.08 -7.43
N THR A 95 14.48 -8.73 -6.16
CA THR A 95 15.61 -8.22 -5.35
C THR A 95 16.10 -9.21 -4.28
N SER A 96 15.59 -10.44 -4.29
CA SER A 96 15.81 -11.43 -3.23
C SER A 96 17.27 -11.87 -3.08
N SER A 97 18.07 -11.79 -4.14
CA SER A 97 19.51 -12.09 -4.07
C SER A 97 20.26 -11.08 -3.18
N THR A 98 19.81 -9.82 -3.14
CA THR A 98 20.41 -8.77 -2.33
C THR A 98 19.69 -8.60 -1.01
N VAL A 99 18.37 -8.71 -1.00
CA VAL A 99 17.50 -8.57 0.17
C VAL A 99 16.68 -9.85 0.34
N PRO A 100 17.29 -10.93 0.85
CA PRO A 100 16.56 -12.16 1.15
C PRO A 100 15.49 -11.89 2.22
N VAL A 101 14.38 -12.63 2.15
CA VAL A 101 13.22 -12.44 3.03
C VAL A 101 12.80 -13.78 3.63
N ALA A 102 12.49 -13.76 4.92
CA ALA A 102 11.93 -14.88 5.67
C ALA A 102 10.77 -14.43 6.56
N ASN A 103 9.95 -15.39 6.99
CA ASN A 103 8.90 -15.14 7.99
C ASN A 103 9.49 -14.45 9.23
N GLY A 104 8.79 -13.46 9.77
CA GLY A 104 9.22 -12.67 10.93
C GLY A 104 10.20 -11.54 10.61
N ASN A 105 10.70 -11.42 9.38
CA ASN A 105 11.58 -10.31 9.03
C ASN A 105 10.83 -8.96 9.03
N SER A 106 11.49 -7.92 9.52
CA SER A 106 11.00 -6.53 9.45
C SER A 106 11.47 -5.88 8.16
N ILE A 107 10.53 -5.54 7.29
CA ILE A 107 10.79 -4.96 5.97
C ILE A 107 10.32 -3.51 5.95
N THR A 108 11.22 -2.61 5.56
CA THR A 108 10.89 -1.22 5.25
C THR A 108 10.97 -1.00 3.75
N VAL A 109 9.96 -0.37 3.21
CA VAL A 109 9.93 0.09 1.81
C VAL A 109 9.83 1.59 1.79
N THR A 110 10.71 2.22 1.00
CA THR A 110 10.67 3.67 0.71
C THR A 110 10.61 3.86 -0.80
N VAL A 111 9.63 4.60 -1.25
CA VAL A 111 9.41 4.93 -2.66
C VAL A 111 9.63 6.41 -2.83
N ASN A 112 10.47 6.80 -3.80
CA ASN A 112 10.63 8.18 -4.22
C ASN A 112 10.23 8.28 -5.68
N ALA A 113 9.15 9.04 -5.95
CA ALA A 113 8.66 9.28 -7.29
C ALA A 113 9.37 10.47 -7.95
N ALA A 114 9.60 10.37 -9.25
CA ALA A 114 10.11 11.41 -10.13
C ALA A 114 9.27 11.43 -11.42
N SER A 115 9.44 12.45 -12.25
CA SER A 115 8.61 12.68 -13.45
C SER A 115 8.60 11.53 -14.47
N ALA A 116 9.64 10.72 -14.51
CA ALA A 116 9.76 9.62 -15.47
C ALA A 116 10.03 8.26 -14.80
N GLY A 117 9.61 8.11 -13.55
CA GLY A 117 9.87 6.90 -12.78
C GLY A 117 10.18 7.20 -11.32
N GLY A 118 11.25 6.62 -10.80
CA GLY A 118 11.67 6.87 -9.44
C GLY A 118 12.54 5.77 -8.87
N THR A 119 12.67 5.75 -7.55
CA THR A 119 13.43 4.73 -6.85
C THR A 119 12.57 4.00 -5.83
N VAL A 120 12.81 2.70 -5.71
CA VAL A 120 12.24 1.85 -4.66
C VAL A 120 13.37 1.28 -3.84
N THR A 121 13.43 1.66 -2.58
CA THR A 121 14.37 1.12 -1.60
C THR A 121 13.67 0.07 -0.76
N ILE A 122 14.24 -1.13 -0.70
CA ILE A 122 13.75 -2.23 0.15
C ILE A 122 14.85 -2.54 1.15
N GLU A 123 14.49 -2.52 2.43
CA GLU A 123 15.39 -2.78 3.53
C GLU A 123 14.83 -3.90 4.42
N ASN A 124 15.57 -4.99 4.54
CA ASN A 124 15.32 -6.00 5.56
C ASN A 124 16.11 -5.63 6.81
N LYS A 125 15.44 -4.98 7.77
CA LYS A 125 16.07 -4.50 9.02
C LYS A 125 16.56 -5.65 9.89
N THR A 126 15.89 -6.80 9.86
CA THR A 126 16.26 -7.97 10.65
C THR A 126 17.61 -8.54 10.21
N GLN A 127 17.90 -8.49 8.90
CA GLN A 127 19.12 -9.04 8.34
C GLN A 127 20.15 -7.97 7.96
N ASN A 128 19.85 -6.69 8.18
CA ASN A 128 20.67 -5.55 7.79
C ASN A 128 21.04 -5.60 6.29
N ARG A 129 20.04 -5.87 5.44
CA ARG A 129 20.17 -5.93 3.98
C ARG A 129 19.32 -4.86 3.34
N LYS A 130 19.88 -4.17 2.34
CA LYS A 130 19.20 -3.07 1.67
C LYS A 130 19.58 -3.03 0.20
N THR A 131 18.61 -2.66 -0.64
CA THR A 131 18.83 -2.33 -2.05
C THR A 131 17.97 -1.16 -2.47
N THR A 132 18.42 -0.41 -3.46
CA THR A 132 17.65 0.65 -4.12
C THR A 132 17.61 0.34 -5.60
N GLN A 133 16.40 0.25 -6.16
CA GLN A 133 16.16 0.03 -7.58
C GLN A 133 15.71 1.34 -8.22
N SER A 134 16.38 1.75 -9.28
CA SER A 134 15.90 2.82 -10.16
C SER A 134 14.99 2.20 -11.21
N LEU A 135 13.74 2.65 -11.24
CA LEU A 135 12.69 2.10 -12.11
C LEU A 135 12.14 3.23 -12.98
N SER A 136 12.23 3.04 -14.28
CA SER A 136 11.66 3.95 -15.26
C SER A 136 10.18 3.65 -15.48
N ALA A 137 9.44 4.66 -15.94
CA ALA A 137 8.08 4.47 -16.39
C ALA A 137 8.01 3.38 -17.48
N PRO A 138 6.96 2.55 -17.50
CA PRO A 138 6.74 1.57 -18.55
C PRO A 138 6.69 2.24 -19.93
N ALA A 139 7.10 1.51 -20.97
CA ALA A 139 7.04 2.01 -22.35
C ALA A 139 5.60 2.41 -22.71
N GLY A 140 5.43 3.55 -23.37
CA GLY A 140 4.12 4.09 -23.76
C GLY A 140 3.35 4.81 -22.64
N VAL A 141 3.95 4.98 -21.47
CA VAL A 141 3.38 5.79 -20.38
C VAL A 141 3.96 7.19 -20.45
N GLU A 142 3.10 8.16 -20.69
CA GLU A 142 3.51 9.56 -20.71
C GLU A 142 3.70 10.11 -19.29
N PRO A 143 4.64 11.04 -19.07
CA PRO A 143 4.91 11.61 -17.75
C PRO A 143 3.68 12.20 -17.04
N GLU A 144 2.73 12.74 -17.80
CA GLU A 144 1.47 13.31 -17.29
C GLU A 144 0.55 12.25 -16.67
N GLN A 145 0.72 10.98 -17.02
CA GLN A 145 -0.03 9.86 -16.46
C GLN A 145 0.49 9.43 -15.09
N LEU A 146 1.72 9.84 -14.73
CA LEU A 146 2.37 9.52 -13.47
C LEU A 146 2.07 10.59 -12.41
N THR A 147 0.82 10.78 -12.12
CA THR A 147 0.35 11.91 -11.29
C THR A 147 0.73 11.83 -9.83
N ALA A 148 1.17 10.67 -9.33
CA ALA A 148 1.61 10.43 -7.94
C ALA A 148 0.59 10.92 -6.89
N LEU A 149 -0.70 10.72 -7.16
CA LEU A 149 -1.81 11.23 -6.32
C LEU A 149 -2.23 10.27 -5.20
N ALA A 150 -1.69 9.05 -5.15
CA ALA A 150 -2.08 8.06 -4.14
C ALA A 150 -0.87 7.42 -3.48
N ALA A 151 -0.79 7.50 -2.15
CA ALA A 151 0.16 6.74 -1.34
C ALA A 151 -0.53 5.48 -0.81
N ASN A 152 0.13 4.32 -0.93
CA ASN A 152 -0.51 3.02 -0.77
C ASN A 152 0.26 2.10 0.18
N TRP A 153 -0.48 1.36 1.01
CA TRP A 153 0.02 0.30 1.91
C TRP A 153 -0.95 -0.87 1.80
N PHE A 154 -0.59 -1.92 1.05
CA PHE A 154 -1.50 -3.00 0.70
C PHE A 154 -1.01 -4.40 1.03
N VAL A 155 -1.98 -5.23 1.41
CA VAL A 155 -1.96 -6.69 1.25
C VAL A 155 -2.77 -6.99 0.00
N GLN A 156 -2.18 -7.73 -0.94
CA GLN A 156 -2.79 -8.02 -2.23
C GLN A 156 -2.92 -9.51 -2.46
N ALA A 157 -4.16 -9.96 -2.69
CA ALA A 157 -4.50 -11.28 -3.19
C ALA A 157 -4.37 -11.34 -4.72
N TYR A 158 -4.43 -12.55 -5.27
CA TYR A 158 -4.37 -12.79 -6.71
C TYR A 158 -5.48 -13.75 -7.12
N GLN A 159 -6.58 -13.21 -7.61
CA GLN A 159 -7.59 -14.00 -8.29
C GLN A 159 -7.05 -14.44 -9.66
N LYS A 160 -7.31 -15.70 -10.01
CA LYS A 160 -6.97 -16.24 -11.33
C LYS A 160 -8.09 -16.00 -12.34
N THR A 161 -9.34 -16.10 -11.87
CA THR A 161 -10.54 -15.96 -12.70
C THR A 161 -11.51 -15.01 -12.00
N PRO A 162 -12.08 -14.01 -12.69
CA PRO A 162 -13.12 -13.19 -12.11
C PRO A 162 -14.29 -14.05 -11.57
N GLY A 163 -14.72 -13.77 -10.36
CA GLY A 163 -15.82 -14.48 -9.71
C GLY A 163 -15.44 -15.72 -8.91
N GLU A 164 -14.20 -16.18 -8.96
CA GLU A 164 -13.72 -17.23 -8.06
C GLU A 164 -13.55 -16.71 -6.62
N LEU A 165 -13.48 -17.63 -5.66
CA LEU A 165 -13.18 -17.27 -4.28
C LEU A 165 -11.78 -16.69 -4.17
N VAL A 166 -11.62 -15.60 -3.42
CA VAL A 166 -10.33 -15.00 -3.14
C VAL A 166 -9.54 -15.91 -2.20
N GLN A 167 -8.47 -16.49 -2.72
CA GLN A 167 -7.62 -17.40 -1.96
C GLN A 167 -6.33 -16.69 -1.55
N THR A 168 -6.08 -16.63 -0.25
CA THR A 168 -4.82 -16.11 0.31
C THR A 168 -4.24 -17.13 1.27
N PRO A 169 -2.90 -17.17 1.46
CA PRO A 169 -2.35 -17.87 2.60
C PRO A 169 -2.89 -17.23 3.89
N ASN A 170 -2.83 -17.97 4.99
CA ASN A 170 -3.20 -17.39 6.28
C ASN A 170 -2.11 -16.39 6.71
N TYR A 171 -2.33 -15.11 6.45
CA TYR A 171 -1.40 -14.05 6.85
C TYR A 171 -1.77 -13.42 8.22
N GLY A 172 -2.87 -13.86 8.86
CA GLY A 172 -3.33 -13.31 10.14
C GLY A 172 -3.60 -11.82 10.04
N THR A 173 -2.73 -11.02 10.62
CA THR A 173 -2.76 -9.55 10.54
C THR A 173 -1.42 -9.02 10.07
N VAL A 174 -1.45 -8.19 9.03
CA VAL A 174 -0.30 -7.39 8.58
C VAL A 174 -0.48 -5.97 9.09
N SER A 175 0.50 -5.49 9.85
CA SER A 175 0.50 -4.11 10.37
C SER A 175 1.62 -3.32 9.73
N PHE A 176 1.25 -2.28 9.01
CA PHE A 176 2.19 -1.27 8.50
C PHE A 176 2.39 -0.21 9.59
N THR A 177 3.64 0.00 9.96
CA THR A 177 4.10 0.99 10.94
C THR A 177 5.05 1.98 10.29
N ALA A 178 5.39 3.07 10.97
CA ALA A 178 6.23 4.12 10.41
C ALA A 178 5.78 4.55 9.00
N CYS A 179 4.46 4.53 8.77
CA CYS A 179 3.86 5.00 7.53
C CYS A 179 4.02 6.51 7.42
N SER A 180 4.53 6.97 6.31
CA SER A 180 4.62 8.40 6.01
C SER A 180 4.47 8.66 4.52
N ALA A 181 3.92 9.82 4.20
CA ALA A 181 3.81 10.32 2.83
C ALA A 181 4.16 11.81 2.82
N THR A 182 5.09 12.18 1.93
CA THR A 182 5.56 13.57 1.79
C THR A 182 5.28 14.02 0.37
N THR A 183 4.73 15.23 0.26
CA THR A 183 4.39 15.86 -1.02
C THR A 183 5.56 16.62 -1.62
N LYS A 184 5.39 17.08 -2.86
CA LYS A 184 6.39 17.87 -3.60
C LYS A 184 6.72 19.19 -2.89
N SER A 185 5.76 19.80 -2.19
CA SER A 185 6.00 20.99 -1.36
C SER A 185 6.74 20.69 -0.04
N GLY A 186 7.03 19.43 0.26
CA GLY A 186 7.67 19.01 1.52
C GLY A 186 6.69 18.79 2.68
N LYS A 187 5.36 18.85 2.42
CA LYS A 187 4.34 18.65 3.45
C LYS A 187 4.20 17.15 3.77
N SER A 188 4.24 16.81 5.05
CA SER A 188 3.84 15.48 5.52
C SER A 188 2.32 15.40 5.63
N VAL A 189 1.72 14.39 4.99
CA VAL A 189 0.27 14.18 5.02
C VAL A 189 -0.07 13.09 6.05
N PRO A 190 -0.93 13.40 7.04
CA PRO A 190 -1.29 12.44 8.09
C PRO A 190 -2.00 11.20 7.52
N ILE A 191 -1.54 10.01 7.87
CA ILE A 191 -2.14 8.74 7.40
C ILE A 191 -3.53 8.47 7.96
N SER A 192 -3.93 9.15 9.04
CA SER A 192 -5.29 9.08 9.58
C SER A 192 -6.36 9.54 8.58
N GLY A 193 -5.98 10.29 7.54
CA GLY A 193 -6.85 10.69 6.43
C GLY A 193 -6.93 9.66 5.30
N ALA A 194 -6.24 8.51 5.40
CA ALA A 194 -6.28 7.49 4.37
C ALA A 194 -7.66 6.80 4.29
N GLY A 195 -8.07 6.49 3.08
CA GLY A 195 -9.24 5.65 2.81
C GLY A 195 -8.91 4.18 3.06
N LYS A 196 -9.87 3.42 3.58
CA LYS A 196 -9.76 1.98 3.78
C LYS A 196 -10.11 1.24 2.51
N TYR A 197 -9.33 0.22 2.19
CA TYR A 197 -9.64 -0.79 1.18
C TYR A 197 -9.77 -2.14 1.86
N GLU A 198 -10.78 -2.91 1.49
CA GLU A 198 -11.05 -4.24 2.05
C GLU A 198 -11.31 -5.22 0.91
N ILE A 199 -10.72 -6.40 1.01
CA ILE A 199 -10.89 -7.46 0.02
C ILE A 199 -12.30 -8.04 0.19
N GLN A 200 -13.12 -7.88 -0.85
CA GLN A 200 -14.46 -8.44 -0.92
C GLN A 200 -14.62 -9.25 -2.20
N GLY A 201 -15.12 -10.47 -2.07
CA GLY A 201 -15.45 -11.30 -3.23
C GLY A 201 -16.72 -10.83 -3.94
N THR A 202 -16.96 -11.33 -5.14
CA THR A 202 -18.11 -10.97 -5.97
C THR A 202 -19.46 -11.32 -5.34
N SER A 203 -19.49 -12.27 -4.41
CA SER A 203 -20.68 -12.65 -3.61
C SER A 203 -20.91 -11.73 -2.40
N GLY A 204 -20.06 -10.71 -2.17
CA GLY A 204 -20.11 -9.87 -0.99
C GLY A 204 -19.36 -10.45 0.22
N GLN A 205 -18.75 -11.64 0.10
CA GLN A 205 -17.96 -12.24 1.17
C GLN A 205 -16.72 -11.39 1.46
N MET A 206 -16.52 -11.03 2.73
CA MET A 206 -15.35 -10.28 3.19
C MET A 206 -14.17 -11.22 3.43
N TYR A 207 -13.00 -10.87 2.87
CA TYR A 207 -11.75 -11.60 3.03
C TYR A 207 -10.69 -10.82 3.80
N SER A 208 -10.89 -9.53 3.99
CA SER A 208 -10.06 -8.71 4.88
C SER A 208 -10.87 -7.61 5.57
N THR A 209 -10.33 -7.12 6.69
CA THR A 209 -10.76 -5.89 7.34
C THR A 209 -9.55 -4.98 7.53
N THR A 210 -9.73 -3.67 7.31
CA THR A 210 -8.67 -2.67 7.45
C THR A 210 -8.96 -1.70 8.56
N THR A 211 -7.97 -1.46 9.41
CA THR A 211 -8.02 -0.43 10.45
C THR A 211 -6.90 0.58 10.21
N ILE A 212 -7.25 1.86 10.26
CA ILE A 212 -6.31 2.96 10.12
C ILE A 212 -6.27 3.75 11.43
N SER A 213 -5.06 4.04 11.89
CA SER A 213 -4.79 4.87 13.07
C SER A 213 -3.90 6.06 12.69
N SER A 214 -3.57 6.91 13.65
CA SER A 214 -2.60 7.99 13.44
C SER A 214 -1.16 7.49 13.19
N THR A 215 -0.86 6.24 13.54
CA THR A 215 0.50 5.69 13.52
C THR A 215 0.69 4.51 12.57
N GLY A 216 -0.39 3.97 11.99
CA GLY A 216 -0.26 2.79 11.13
C GLY A 216 -1.57 2.30 10.53
N ILE A 217 -1.43 1.29 9.69
CA ILE A 217 -2.52 0.63 8.96
C ILE A 217 -2.40 -0.86 9.25
N SER A 218 -3.51 -1.49 9.66
CA SER A 218 -3.55 -2.93 9.90
C SER A 218 -4.58 -3.58 8.99
N VAL A 219 -4.18 -4.67 8.33
CA VAL A 219 -5.02 -5.49 7.45
C VAL A 219 -5.13 -6.87 8.06
N ARG A 220 -6.34 -7.23 8.51
CA ARG A 220 -6.63 -8.53 9.10
C ARG A 220 -7.34 -9.42 8.08
N ARG A 221 -6.84 -10.64 7.92
CA ARG A 221 -7.52 -11.68 7.14
C ARG A 221 -8.84 -12.05 7.81
N GLN A 222 -9.87 -12.17 7.01
CA GLN A 222 -11.14 -12.80 7.37
C GLN A 222 -11.17 -14.22 6.77
N THR A 223 -11.73 -15.13 7.50
CA THR A 223 -11.85 -16.54 7.08
C THR A 223 -13.16 -16.78 6.33
#